data_11ba3fd1a8cefd57f0a6f9f9b610a716
#
_entry.id   11ba3fd1a8cefd57f0a6f9f9b610a716
#
_cell.length_a   1.000
_cell.length_b   1.000
_cell.length_c   1.000
_cell.angle_alpha   90.00
_cell.angle_beta   90.00
_cell.angle_gamma   90.00
#
_symmetry.space_group_name_H-M   'P 1'
#
loop_
_entity.id
_entity.type
_entity.pdbx_description
1 polymer ?
#
loop_
_entity_poly.entity_id
_entity_poly.type
_entity_poly.pdbx_seq_one_letter_code
_entity_poly.pdbx_strand_id
1 'polypeptide(L)'
;MRQPNGKFRYNCSIIDLYDRSAVASLNSNYIDTDLAINTQKIALKKENYSKVILHSDQGVQFTSWNFVNFCKDNNITQSMSKAGCPYDNAPMERFYNTFKSNFYNVTSFSNVAMMDEITMKIGTIMFAFIHIIII
;
A
#
# COMPACT_ATOMS: atom_id res chain seq x y z
N MET A 1 -0.68 3.85 12.04
CA MET A 1 -1.00 3.12 13.29
C MET A 1 -0.20 3.69 14.44
N ARG A 2 -0.79 3.75 15.63
CA ARG A 2 -0.07 4.19 16.82
C ARG A 2 0.57 2.98 17.50
N GLN A 3 1.87 3.02 17.68
CA GLN A 3 2.61 1.96 18.40
C GLN A 3 2.40 2.08 19.91
N PRO A 4 2.67 1.03 20.70
CA PRO A 4 2.60 1.10 22.16
C PRO A 4 3.49 2.18 22.78
N ASN A 5 4.59 2.55 22.11
CA ASN A 5 5.52 3.63 22.49
C ASN A 5 5.06 5.04 22.04
N GLY A 6 3.86 5.19 21.51
CA GLY A 6 3.28 6.45 21.05
C GLY A 6 3.74 6.92 19.67
N LYS A 7 4.70 6.24 19.01
CA LYS A 7 5.17 6.55 17.66
C LYS A 7 4.16 6.06 16.60
N PHE A 8 4.26 6.59 15.38
CA PHE A 8 3.46 6.12 14.26
C PHE A 8 4.17 5.00 13.49
N ARG A 9 3.39 4.06 13.00
CA ARG A 9 3.80 3.02 12.06
C ARG A 9 2.99 3.20 10.78
N TYR A 10 3.65 3.17 9.65
CA TYR A 10 3.05 3.35 8.33
C TYR A 10 3.00 2.02 7.60
N ASN A 11 2.00 1.86 6.77
CA ASN A 11 1.85 0.69 5.91
C ASN A 11 1.67 1.14 4.47
N CYS A 12 2.31 0.43 3.56
CA CYS A 12 2.07 0.51 2.13
C CYS A 12 1.54 -0.83 1.65
N SER A 13 0.44 -0.82 0.91
CA SER A 13 -0.18 -2.02 0.38
C SER A 13 -0.56 -1.87 -1.06
N ILE A 14 -0.48 -2.99 -1.75
CA ILE A 14 -0.85 -3.12 -3.14
C ILE A 14 -1.96 -4.13 -3.23
N ILE A 15 -3.08 -3.74 -3.83
CA ILE A 15 -4.21 -4.62 -4.08
C ILE A 15 -4.41 -4.83 -5.57
N ASP A 16 -4.76 -6.06 -5.94
CA ASP A 16 -5.25 -6.36 -7.28
C ASP A 16 -6.71 -5.90 -7.38
N LEU A 17 -7.04 -5.11 -8.39
CA LEU A 17 -8.40 -4.64 -8.59
C LEU A 17 -9.32 -5.70 -9.20
N TYR A 18 -8.79 -6.74 -9.78
CA TYR A 18 -9.59 -7.82 -10.36
C TYR A 18 -10.24 -8.69 -9.29
N ASP A 19 -9.45 -9.22 -8.37
CA ASP A 19 -9.92 -10.13 -7.30
C ASP A 19 -9.97 -9.49 -5.91
N ARG A 20 -9.51 -8.25 -5.79
CA ARG A 20 -9.44 -7.47 -4.53
C ARG A 20 -8.48 -8.05 -3.48
N SER A 21 -7.58 -8.92 -3.88
CA SER A 21 -6.57 -9.47 -2.98
C SER A 21 -5.44 -8.48 -2.70
N ALA A 22 -4.82 -8.63 -1.53
CA ALA A 22 -3.60 -7.91 -1.20
C ALA A 22 -2.40 -8.65 -1.80
N VAL A 23 -1.80 -8.07 -2.84
CA VAL A 23 -0.63 -8.62 -3.53
C VAL A 23 0.62 -8.45 -2.68
N ALA A 24 0.79 -7.27 -2.10
CA ALA A 24 1.92 -6.95 -1.24
C ALA A 24 1.51 -6.00 -0.12
N SER A 25 2.20 -6.10 1.01
CA SER A 25 2.04 -5.20 2.15
C SER A 25 3.36 -5.10 2.91
N LEU A 26 3.74 -3.90 3.27
CA LEU A 26 4.97 -3.63 4.02
C LEU A 26 4.75 -2.51 5.04
N ASN A 27 5.29 -2.70 6.24
CA ASN A 27 5.26 -1.70 7.31
C ASN A 27 6.60 -1.01 7.45
N SER A 28 6.57 0.29 7.77
CA SER A 28 7.75 1.10 8.05
C SER A 28 7.50 2.10 9.18
N ASN A 29 8.57 2.58 9.77
CA ASN A 29 8.52 3.73 10.69
C ASN A 29 8.41 5.06 9.93
N TYR A 30 8.60 5.06 8.61
CA TYR A 30 8.59 6.24 7.77
C TYR A 30 7.63 6.06 6.59
N ILE A 31 6.99 7.16 6.18
CA ILE A 31 6.24 7.23 4.93
C ILE A 31 7.11 7.91 3.90
N ASP A 32 7.85 7.12 3.13
CA ASP A 32 8.85 7.58 2.18
C ASP A 32 8.81 6.79 0.87
N THR A 33 9.63 7.20 -0.07
CA THR A 33 9.77 6.57 -1.38
C THR A 33 10.28 5.13 -1.26
N ASP A 34 11.14 4.84 -0.29
CA ASP A 34 11.69 3.49 -0.08
C ASP A 34 10.62 2.50 0.35
N LEU A 35 9.68 2.92 1.20
CA LEU A 35 8.53 2.09 1.55
C LEU A 35 7.72 1.71 0.31
N ALA A 36 7.44 2.68 -0.57
CA ALA A 36 6.69 2.44 -1.80
C ALA A 36 7.44 1.51 -2.77
N ILE A 37 8.73 1.75 -3.02
CA ILE A 37 9.58 0.93 -3.89
C ILE A 37 9.71 -0.50 -3.35
N ASN A 38 9.96 -0.67 -2.06
CA ASN A 38 10.14 -2.00 -1.47
C ASN A 38 8.84 -2.80 -1.48
N THR A 39 7.69 -2.16 -1.25
CA THR A 39 6.39 -2.81 -1.39
C THR A 39 6.15 -3.27 -2.83
N GLN A 40 6.50 -2.42 -3.82
CA GLN A 40 6.39 -2.77 -5.22
C GLN A 40 7.30 -3.94 -5.62
N LYS A 41 8.54 -3.98 -5.11
CA LYS A 41 9.45 -5.12 -5.32
C LYS A 41 8.88 -6.44 -4.80
N ILE A 42 8.17 -6.42 -3.67
CA ILE A 42 7.50 -7.61 -3.14
C ILE A 42 6.39 -8.06 -4.09
N ALA A 43 5.58 -7.14 -4.60
CA ALA A 43 4.51 -7.45 -5.55
C ALA A 43 5.07 -8.08 -6.84
N LEU A 44 6.09 -7.46 -7.44
CA LEU A 44 6.71 -7.95 -8.67
C LEU A 44 7.36 -9.35 -8.53
N LYS A 45 7.82 -9.71 -7.33
CA LYS A 45 8.36 -11.05 -7.07
C LYS A 45 7.29 -12.13 -6.95
N LYS A 46 6.10 -11.76 -6.49
CA LYS A 46 5.00 -12.71 -6.31
C LYS A 46 4.34 -13.10 -7.62
N GLU A 47 4.23 -12.14 -8.50
CA GLU A 47 3.43 -12.27 -9.72
C GLU A 47 4.27 -11.91 -10.94
N ASN A 48 4.23 -12.77 -11.94
CA ASN A 48 5.02 -12.61 -13.16
C ASN A 48 4.22 -11.79 -14.20
N TYR A 49 4.03 -10.51 -13.94
CA TYR A 49 3.27 -9.62 -14.81
C TYR A 49 4.07 -9.16 -16.01
N SER A 50 3.49 -9.26 -17.20
CA SER A 50 4.08 -8.70 -18.43
C SER A 50 3.87 -7.19 -18.57
N LYS A 51 2.77 -6.69 -18.03
CA LYS A 51 2.43 -5.25 -17.95
C LYS A 51 1.71 -4.97 -16.65
N VAL A 52 2.08 -3.87 -16.00
CA VAL A 52 1.44 -3.41 -14.76
C VAL A 52 1.03 -1.97 -14.92
N ILE A 53 -0.23 -1.66 -14.62
CA ILE A 53 -0.68 -0.30 -14.39
C ILE A 53 -0.81 -0.11 -12.89
N LEU A 54 0.00 0.79 -12.35
CA LEU A 54 0.00 1.14 -10.94
C LEU A 54 -0.77 2.42 -10.73
N HIS A 55 -1.91 2.35 -10.07
CA HIS A 55 -2.70 3.52 -9.73
C HIS A 55 -2.41 3.95 -8.29
N SER A 56 -2.11 5.23 -8.08
CA SER A 56 -1.84 5.80 -6.75
C SER A 56 -2.48 7.17 -6.60
N ASP A 57 -2.49 7.71 -5.39
CA ASP A 57 -2.69 9.13 -5.17
C ASP A 57 -1.45 9.94 -5.62
N GLN A 58 -1.50 11.26 -5.47
CA GLN A 58 -0.40 12.15 -5.80
C GLN A 58 0.57 12.37 -4.63
N GLY A 59 0.70 11.41 -3.73
CA GLY A 59 1.64 11.48 -2.62
C GLY A 59 3.08 11.65 -3.10
N VAL A 60 3.88 12.43 -2.35
CA VAL A 60 5.29 12.73 -2.70
C VAL A 60 6.13 11.47 -2.88
N GLN A 61 5.83 10.39 -2.18
CA GLN A 61 6.50 9.10 -2.31
C GLN A 61 6.32 8.47 -3.70
N PHE A 62 5.21 8.76 -4.39
CA PHE A 62 4.88 8.21 -5.72
C PHE A 62 5.26 9.14 -6.86
N THR A 63 5.45 10.44 -6.58
CA THR A 63 5.88 11.45 -7.57
C THR A 63 7.37 11.72 -7.55
N SER A 64 8.09 11.13 -6.59
CA SER A 64 9.54 11.28 -6.48
C SER A 64 10.26 10.73 -7.72
N TRP A 65 11.36 11.35 -8.09
CA TRP A 65 12.19 10.94 -9.23
C TRP A 65 12.62 9.45 -9.11
N ASN A 66 13.01 9.00 -7.92
CA ASN A 66 13.41 7.63 -7.67
C ASN A 66 12.27 6.63 -7.93
N PHE A 67 11.06 6.94 -7.51
CA PHE A 67 9.92 6.07 -7.73
C PHE A 67 9.50 6.02 -9.20
N VAL A 68 9.50 7.18 -9.88
CA VAL A 68 9.18 7.27 -11.31
C VAL A 68 10.17 6.46 -12.14
N ASN A 69 11.48 6.57 -11.86
CA ASN A 69 12.49 5.77 -12.55
C ASN A 69 12.36 4.28 -12.24
N PHE A 70 12.13 3.92 -10.98
CA PHE A 70 11.87 2.52 -10.62
C PHE A 70 10.70 1.94 -11.42
N CYS A 71 9.61 2.68 -11.58
CA CYS A 71 8.47 2.24 -12.39
C CYS A 71 8.86 2.05 -13.87
N LYS A 72 9.59 2.99 -14.45
CA LYS A 72 10.08 2.88 -15.84
C LYS A 72 10.97 1.66 -16.05
N ASP A 73 11.91 1.44 -15.16
CA ASP A 73 12.88 0.34 -15.24
C ASP A 73 12.21 -1.04 -15.10
N ASN A 74 11.02 -1.09 -14.49
CA ASN A 74 10.26 -2.32 -14.29
C ASN A 74 9.00 -2.43 -15.17
N ASN A 75 8.89 -1.63 -16.22
CA ASN A 75 7.74 -1.61 -17.16
C ASN A 75 6.39 -1.38 -16.47
N ILE A 76 6.38 -0.57 -15.42
CA ILE A 76 5.19 -0.17 -14.68
C ILE A 76 4.68 1.16 -15.25
N THR A 77 3.43 1.18 -15.70
CA THR A 77 2.77 2.42 -16.11
C THR A 77 2.10 3.04 -14.90
N GLN A 78 2.52 4.26 -14.54
CA GLN A 78 1.88 5.00 -13.44
C GLN A 78 0.59 5.67 -13.91
N SER A 79 -0.44 5.52 -13.11
CA SER A 79 -1.70 6.25 -13.19
C SER A 79 -1.97 6.91 -11.83
N MET A 80 -2.47 8.12 -11.82
CA MET A 80 -2.69 8.86 -10.57
C MET A 80 -4.10 9.43 -10.51
N SER A 81 -4.69 9.38 -9.32
CA SER A 81 -5.95 10.07 -9.04
C SER A 81 -5.79 11.57 -9.24
N LYS A 82 -6.79 12.21 -9.83
CA LYS A 82 -6.81 13.67 -9.94
C LYS A 82 -6.99 14.31 -8.57
N ALA A 83 -6.32 15.42 -8.33
CA ALA A 83 -6.52 16.19 -7.11
C ALA A 83 -8.00 16.58 -6.96
N GLY A 84 -8.60 16.29 -5.80
CA GLY A 84 -10.00 16.59 -5.53
C GLY A 84 -11.03 15.61 -6.13
N CYS A 85 -10.60 14.47 -6.69
CA CYS A 85 -11.47 13.42 -7.21
C CYS A 85 -11.42 12.15 -6.33
N PRO A 86 -12.14 12.10 -5.20
CA PRO A 86 -12.11 10.94 -4.31
C PRO A 86 -12.67 9.65 -4.95
N TYR A 87 -13.51 9.78 -5.96
CA TYR A 87 -14.11 8.64 -6.66
C TYR A 87 -13.08 7.77 -7.39
N ASP A 88 -11.97 8.36 -7.83
CA ASP A 88 -10.90 7.62 -8.52
C ASP A 88 -10.22 6.60 -7.59
N ASN A 89 -10.37 6.77 -6.27
CA ASN A 89 -9.76 5.94 -5.24
C ASN A 89 -10.78 5.15 -4.39
N ALA A 90 -12.05 5.14 -4.79
CA ALA A 90 -13.14 4.53 -4.02
C ALA A 90 -12.91 3.02 -3.68
N PRO A 91 -12.34 2.17 -4.55
CA PRO A 91 -12.03 0.78 -4.20
C PRO A 91 -11.08 0.67 -3.01
N MET A 92 -10.08 1.54 -2.96
CA MET A 92 -9.08 1.55 -1.88
C MET A 92 -9.66 2.08 -0.57
N GLU A 93 -10.48 3.13 -0.62
CA GLU A 93 -11.18 3.63 0.54
C GLU A 93 -12.08 2.56 1.17
N ARG A 94 -12.80 1.79 0.35
CA ARG A 94 -13.64 0.68 0.81
C ARG A 94 -12.81 -0.43 1.44
N PHE A 95 -11.70 -0.80 0.82
CA PHE A 95 -10.77 -1.77 1.38
C PHE A 95 -10.26 -1.33 2.75
N TYR A 96 -9.81 -0.07 2.91
CA TYR A 96 -9.34 0.44 4.19
C TYR A 96 -10.44 0.57 5.24
N ASN A 97 -11.66 0.88 4.87
CA ASN A 97 -12.78 0.93 5.80
C ASN A 97 -13.05 -0.46 6.39
N THR A 98 -13.07 -1.48 5.54
CA THR A 98 -13.23 -2.88 5.98
C THR A 98 -12.06 -3.30 6.86
N PHE A 99 -10.86 -2.93 6.46
CA PHE A 99 -9.67 -3.24 7.21
C PHE A 99 -9.66 -2.57 8.58
N LYS A 100 -9.92 -1.25 8.68
CA LYS A 100 -9.98 -0.52 9.95
C LYS A 100 -11.01 -1.17 10.89
N SER A 101 -12.17 -1.52 10.39
CA SER A 101 -13.20 -2.19 11.15
C SER A 101 -12.70 -3.52 11.74
N ASN A 102 -12.01 -4.35 10.97
CA ASN A 102 -11.44 -5.60 11.44
C ASN A 102 -10.28 -5.41 12.42
N PHE A 103 -9.47 -4.36 12.22
CA PHE A 103 -8.33 -4.07 13.07
C PHE A 103 -8.72 -3.51 14.44
N TYR A 104 -9.72 -2.63 14.50
CA TYR A 104 -10.20 -2.08 15.77
C TYR A 104 -10.87 -3.13 16.67
N ASN A 105 -11.27 -4.25 16.09
CA ASN A 105 -11.78 -5.40 16.84
C ASN A 105 -10.66 -6.21 17.53
N VAL A 106 -9.39 -5.97 17.19
CA VAL A 106 -8.21 -6.53 17.89
C VAL A 106 -7.74 -5.52 18.92
N THR A 107 -8.14 -5.72 20.16
CA THR A 107 -8.17 -4.69 21.20
C THR A 107 -6.86 -4.29 21.86
N SER A 108 -5.73 -4.98 21.62
CA SER A 108 -4.40 -4.52 22.12
C SER A 108 -3.24 -5.21 21.44
N PHE A 109 -2.20 -4.45 21.14
CA PHE A 109 -0.91 -4.98 20.67
C PHE A 109 0.11 -4.88 21.79
N SER A 110 0.73 -6.00 22.15
CA SER A 110 1.76 -6.04 23.19
C SER A 110 3.09 -5.47 22.70
N ASN A 111 3.38 -5.55 21.41
CA ASN A 111 4.61 -5.02 20.79
C ASN A 111 4.45 -4.77 19.29
N VAL A 112 5.47 -4.14 18.68
CA VAL A 112 5.49 -3.80 17.24
C VAL A 112 5.52 -5.05 16.36
N ALA A 113 6.21 -6.12 16.76
CA ALA A 113 6.29 -7.36 15.99
C ALA A 113 4.91 -8.03 15.86
N MET A 114 4.13 -8.07 16.95
CA MET A 114 2.76 -8.56 16.92
C MET A 114 1.86 -7.71 16.03
N MET A 115 2.03 -6.38 16.08
CA MET A 115 1.31 -5.44 15.23
C MET A 115 1.62 -5.69 13.75
N ASP A 116 2.89 -5.88 13.39
CA ASP A 116 3.32 -6.17 12.01
C ASP A 116 2.79 -7.53 11.54
N GLU A 117 2.85 -8.56 12.37
CA GLU A 117 2.33 -9.89 12.06
C GLU A 117 0.83 -9.88 11.80
N ILE A 118 0.06 -9.22 12.66
CA ILE A 118 -1.40 -9.10 12.49
C ILE A 118 -1.72 -8.28 11.24
N THR A 119 -0.99 -7.21 10.98
CA THR A 119 -1.15 -6.40 9.77
C THR A 119 -0.93 -7.23 8.52
N MET A 120 0.10 -8.07 8.48
CA MET A 120 0.38 -8.95 7.35
C MET A 120 -0.68 -10.05 7.20
N LYS A 121 -1.20 -10.59 8.28
CA LYS A 121 -2.26 -11.63 8.25
C LYS A 121 -3.61 -11.11 7.80
N ILE A 122 -3.97 -9.88 8.19
CA ILE A 122 -5.25 -9.25 7.80
C ILE A 122 -5.12 -8.59 6.43
N GLY A 123 -3.89 -8.46 5.89
CA GLY A 123 -3.63 -7.87 4.59
C GLY A 123 -3.87 -6.38 4.58
N THR A 124 -3.28 -5.63 5.53
CA THR A 124 -3.07 -4.21 5.30
C THR A 124 -3.60 -3.18 6.26
N ILE A 125 -2.84 -2.19 6.68
CA ILE A 125 -3.32 -0.91 7.23
C ILE A 125 -2.49 0.31 6.90
N MET A 126 -3.18 1.30 6.41
CA MET A 126 -3.09 2.78 6.46
C MET A 126 -1.83 3.50 5.97
N PHE A 127 -2.10 4.38 4.99
CA PHE A 127 -1.36 5.54 4.48
C PHE A 127 -0.32 5.33 3.38
N ALA A 128 -0.59 4.51 2.37
CA ALA A 128 -0.13 4.77 1.02
C ALA A 128 -1.02 4.00 0.05
N PHE A 129 -1.76 4.70 -0.78
CA PHE A 129 -2.72 4.12 -1.70
C PHE A 129 -2.00 3.70 -2.98
N ILE A 130 -1.83 2.42 -3.21
CA ILE A 130 -1.36 1.91 -4.49
C ILE A 130 -2.35 0.87 -5.00
N HIS A 131 -2.89 1.09 -6.17
CA HIS A 131 -3.67 0.11 -6.90
C HIS A 131 -2.84 -0.49 -8.02
N ILE A 132 -2.85 -1.80 -8.20
CA ILE A 132 -2.35 -2.43 -9.42
C ILE A 132 -3.56 -2.83 -10.26
N ILE A 133 -3.66 -2.27 -11.44
CA ILE A 133 -4.52 -2.77 -12.50
C ILE A 133 -3.63 -3.59 -13.41
N ILE A 134 -3.90 -4.87 -13.49
CA ILE A 134 -3.23 -5.75 -14.45
C ILE A 134 -4.13 -5.82 -15.69
N ILE A 135 -3.56 -5.50 -16.82
CA ILE A 135 -4.20 -5.67 -18.13
C ILE A 135 -3.42 -6.72 -18.89
#